data_b4234f8d5caf55124e92134fdbfff0ae
#
_entry.id   b4234f8d5caf55124e92134fdbfff0ae
#
_cell.length_a   1.000
_cell.length_b   1.000
_cell.length_c   1.000
_cell.angle_alpha   90.00
_cell.angle_beta   90.00
_cell.angle_gamma   90.00
#
_symmetry.space_group_name_H-M   'P 1'
#
loop_
_entity.id
_entity.type
_entity.pdbx_description
1 polymer ?
#
loop_
_entity_poly.entity_id
_entity_poly.type
_entity_poly.pdbx_seq_one_letter_code
_entity_poly.pdbx_strand_id
1 'polypeptide(L)'
;MALRTGKLVVLEADALIVFEDIASLFYETITAPCVMISHDGEFAKVFPDLGDVDGGDTFVKVRGAAKLSGAVILLKGADTVVVALDGRAVANENAPTNLATGGIGDVLSELIAGFLAQGMVPFEADFAGAWLHGVAASEFGSGLVAGDLINALPSVLRSLKSRKAFSK
;
A
#
# COMPACT_ATOMS: atom_id res chain seq x y z
N MET A 1 6.68 -8.34 -19.98
CA MET A 1 6.00 -7.51 -18.99
C MET A 1 6.02 -8.27 -17.65
N ALA A 2 6.41 -7.62 -16.56
CA ALA A 2 6.63 -8.28 -15.25
C ALA A 2 5.42 -9.06 -14.72
N LEU A 3 4.20 -8.54 -14.91
CA LEU A 3 2.95 -9.15 -14.45
C LEU A 3 2.67 -10.57 -14.96
N ARG A 4 3.28 -10.98 -16.08
CA ARG A 4 3.12 -12.32 -16.68
C ARG A 4 4.24 -13.29 -16.31
N THR A 5 5.19 -12.89 -15.49
CA THR A 5 6.36 -13.72 -15.16
C THR A 5 6.14 -14.66 -13.99
N GLY A 6 4.97 -14.63 -13.36
CA GLY A 6 4.68 -15.36 -12.12
C GLY A 6 5.40 -14.83 -10.89
N LYS A 7 6.09 -13.69 -11.01
CA LYS A 7 6.77 -13.02 -9.90
C LYS A 7 5.82 -12.10 -9.17
N LEU A 8 6.07 -11.92 -7.90
CA LEU A 8 5.38 -10.95 -7.06
C LEU A 8 5.77 -9.53 -7.50
N VAL A 9 4.77 -8.65 -7.67
CA VAL A 9 4.96 -7.30 -8.20
C VAL A 9 4.30 -6.28 -7.28
N VAL A 10 4.98 -5.18 -7.03
CA VAL A 10 4.41 -3.97 -6.41
C VAL A 10 4.29 -2.91 -7.50
N LEU A 11 3.11 -2.33 -7.64
CA LEU A 11 2.80 -1.25 -8.60
C LEU A 11 2.38 0.00 -7.85
N GLU A 12 2.96 1.13 -8.20
CA GLU A 12 2.64 2.44 -7.62
C GLU A 12 2.75 3.54 -8.66
N ALA A 13 2.09 4.67 -8.40
CA ALA A 13 2.22 5.93 -9.12
C ALA A 13 2.13 5.76 -10.65
N ASP A 14 3.14 6.23 -11.39
CA ASP A 14 3.19 6.21 -12.85
C ASP A 14 3.03 4.81 -13.44
N ALA A 15 3.44 3.76 -12.72
CA ALA A 15 3.24 2.38 -13.15
C ALA A 15 1.75 1.99 -13.24
N LEU A 16 0.88 2.63 -12.48
CA LEU A 16 -0.57 2.47 -12.55
C LEU A 16 -1.18 3.35 -13.65
N ILE A 17 -0.73 4.60 -13.78
CA ILE A 17 -1.26 5.57 -14.74
C ILE A 17 -1.08 5.10 -16.19
N VAL A 18 0.00 4.38 -16.50
CA VAL A 18 0.23 3.79 -17.83
C VAL A 18 -0.94 2.92 -18.31
N PHE A 19 -1.76 2.41 -17.41
CA PHE A 19 -2.91 1.56 -17.70
C PHE A 19 -4.26 2.29 -17.70
N GLU A 20 -4.30 3.62 -17.53
CA GLU A 20 -5.53 4.42 -17.45
C GLU A 20 -6.48 4.14 -18.62
N ASP A 21 -5.97 4.10 -19.86
CA ASP A 21 -6.77 3.87 -21.07
C ASP A 21 -7.08 2.40 -21.38
N ILE A 22 -6.46 1.46 -20.66
CA ILE A 22 -6.53 0.01 -20.92
C ILE A 22 -6.77 -0.81 -19.65
N ALA A 23 -7.51 -0.27 -18.70
CA ALA A 23 -7.69 -0.84 -17.36
C ALA A 23 -8.17 -2.32 -17.40
N SER A 24 -9.14 -2.66 -18.23
CA SER A 24 -9.64 -4.04 -18.36
C SER A 24 -8.54 -5.01 -18.83
N LEU A 25 -7.77 -4.62 -19.84
CA LEU A 25 -6.64 -5.43 -20.32
C LEU A 25 -5.54 -5.55 -19.26
N PHE A 26 -5.36 -4.51 -18.46
CA PHE A 26 -4.42 -4.51 -17.34
C PHE A 26 -4.79 -5.59 -16.30
N TYR A 27 -6.06 -5.66 -15.88
CA TYR A 27 -6.50 -6.65 -14.90
C TYR A 27 -6.27 -8.08 -15.40
N GLU A 28 -6.54 -8.35 -16.66
CA GLU A 28 -6.31 -9.67 -17.30
C GLU A 28 -4.83 -10.07 -17.35
N THR A 29 -3.91 -9.10 -17.25
CA THR A 29 -2.46 -9.39 -17.26
C THR A 29 -1.90 -9.79 -15.89
N ILE A 30 -2.66 -9.59 -14.81
CA ILE A 30 -2.25 -9.91 -13.45
C ILE A 30 -2.46 -11.42 -13.22
N THR A 31 -1.42 -12.18 -13.43
CA THR A 31 -1.44 -13.66 -13.30
C THR A 31 -0.69 -14.18 -12.07
N ALA A 32 -0.13 -13.27 -11.26
CA ALA A 32 0.64 -13.57 -10.05
C ALA A 32 0.24 -12.63 -8.92
N PRO A 33 0.60 -12.91 -7.66
CA PRO A 33 0.36 -12.01 -6.55
C PRO A 33 0.90 -10.61 -6.84
N CYS A 34 0.01 -9.63 -6.80
CA CYS A 34 0.30 -8.23 -7.09
C CYS A 34 -0.22 -7.35 -5.96
N VAL A 35 0.55 -6.32 -5.63
CA VAL A 35 0.16 -5.25 -4.71
C VAL A 35 0.06 -3.97 -5.53
N MET A 36 -1.05 -3.24 -5.39
CA MET A 36 -1.25 -1.92 -5.99
C MET A 36 -1.36 -0.87 -4.89
N ILE A 37 -0.49 0.12 -4.95
CA ILE A 37 -0.45 1.25 -4.02
C ILE A 37 -0.88 2.50 -4.78
N SER A 38 -1.96 3.13 -4.35
CA SER A 38 -2.50 4.32 -5.00
C SER A 38 -2.98 5.36 -3.98
N HIS A 39 -3.09 6.60 -4.40
CA HIS A 39 -3.96 7.60 -3.76
C HIS A 39 -5.27 7.72 -4.55
N ASP A 40 -6.25 8.49 -4.03
CA ASP A 40 -7.57 8.59 -4.66
C ASP A 40 -7.53 9.00 -6.14
N GLY A 41 -6.65 9.92 -6.53
CA GLY A 41 -6.55 10.37 -7.92
C GLY A 41 -6.00 9.30 -8.88
N GLU A 42 -5.03 8.50 -8.45
CA GLU A 42 -4.51 7.35 -9.20
C GLU A 42 -5.54 6.21 -9.24
N PHE A 43 -6.20 5.98 -8.11
CA PHE A 43 -7.25 4.97 -8.00
C PHE A 43 -8.39 5.21 -9.00
N ALA A 44 -8.91 6.45 -9.07
CA ALA A 44 -9.99 6.82 -9.99
C ALA A 44 -9.61 6.62 -11.46
N LYS A 45 -8.35 6.77 -11.83
CA LYS A 45 -7.85 6.53 -13.18
C LYS A 45 -7.80 5.05 -13.55
N VAL A 46 -7.36 4.21 -12.61
CA VAL A 46 -7.23 2.76 -12.83
C VAL A 46 -8.56 2.04 -12.65
N PHE A 47 -9.44 2.57 -11.79
CA PHE A 47 -10.77 2.02 -11.48
C PHE A 47 -11.87 3.08 -11.67
N PRO A 48 -12.10 3.56 -12.92
CA PRO A 48 -13.00 4.67 -13.18
C PRO A 48 -14.43 4.41 -12.70
N ASP A 49 -14.93 3.18 -12.82
CA ASP A 49 -16.28 2.80 -12.39
C ASP A 49 -16.44 2.74 -10.85
N LEU A 50 -15.33 2.80 -10.10
CA LEU A 50 -15.32 2.75 -8.65
C LEU A 50 -14.86 4.07 -8.00
N GLY A 51 -14.38 5.03 -8.81
CA GLY A 51 -13.85 6.31 -8.33
C GLY A 51 -14.90 7.25 -7.74
N ASP A 52 -16.08 7.26 -8.35
CA ASP A 52 -17.19 8.20 -8.08
C ASP A 52 -18.39 7.55 -7.36
N VAL A 53 -18.16 6.58 -6.51
CA VAL A 53 -19.25 6.06 -5.67
C VAL A 53 -19.57 7.13 -4.60
N ASP A 54 -20.49 8.03 -4.93
CA ASP A 54 -20.97 9.14 -4.11
C ASP A 54 -21.24 8.70 -2.67
N GLY A 55 -20.50 9.30 -1.71
CA GLY A 55 -20.66 9.01 -0.29
C GLY A 55 -20.31 7.58 0.10
N GLY A 56 -19.66 6.85 -0.79
CA GLY A 56 -19.36 5.43 -0.65
C GLY A 56 -18.29 5.17 0.40
N ASP A 57 -18.56 4.15 1.19
CA ASP A 57 -17.59 3.55 2.10
C ASP A 57 -16.31 3.19 1.32
N THR A 58 -15.17 3.72 1.74
CA THR A 58 -13.86 3.46 1.15
C THR A 58 -13.58 1.96 1.03
N PHE A 59 -14.02 1.17 2.01
CA PHE A 59 -13.88 -0.29 1.95
C PHE A 59 -14.67 -0.92 0.78
N VAL A 60 -15.83 -0.37 0.43
CA VAL A 60 -16.65 -0.90 -0.67
C VAL A 60 -15.93 -0.70 -2.00
N LYS A 61 -15.42 0.51 -2.28
CA LYS A 61 -14.69 0.80 -3.52
C LYS A 61 -13.40 -0.01 -3.62
N VAL A 62 -12.63 -0.12 -2.53
CA VAL A 62 -11.35 -0.85 -2.53
C VAL A 62 -11.57 -2.36 -2.64
N ARG A 63 -12.64 -2.92 -2.05
CA ARG A 63 -13.04 -4.33 -2.28
C ARG A 63 -13.44 -4.59 -3.73
N GLY A 64 -14.15 -3.66 -4.35
CA GLY A 64 -14.46 -3.73 -5.78
C GLY A 64 -13.20 -3.81 -6.63
N ALA A 65 -12.22 -2.96 -6.36
CA ALA A 65 -10.94 -2.91 -7.04
C ALA A 65 -10.12 -4.21 -6.86
N ALA A 66 -10.04 -4.72 -5.63
CA ALA A 66 -9.35 -5.99 -5.35
C ALA A 66 -10.00 -7.18 -6.10
N LYS A 67 -11.33 -7.21 -6.17
CA LYS A 67 -12.08 -8.24 -6.89
C LYS A 67 -11.89 -8.14 -8.41
N LEU A 68 -11.88 -6.93 -8.97
CA LEU A 68 -11.69 -6.71 -10.40
C LEU A 68 -10.27 -7.05 -10.86
N SER A 69 -9.27 -6.63 -10.10
CA SER A 69 -7.86 -6.76 -10.48
C SER A 69 -7.22 -8.08 -10.04
N GLY A 70 -7.78 -8.76 -9.04
CA GLY A 70 -7.13 -9.92 -8.42
C GLY A 70 -5.91 -9.56 -7.56
N ALA A 71 -5.65 -8.28 -7.31
CA ALA A 71 -4.53 -7.78 -6.54
C ALA A 71 -4.91 -7.45 -5.09
N VAL A 72 -3.91 -7.30 -4.23
CA VAL A 72 -4.06 -6.57 -2.96
C VAL A 72 -4.01 -5.08 -3.28
N ILE A 73 -4.97 -4.33 -2.76
CA ILE A 73 -5.07 -2.89 -2.99
C ILE A 73 -4.79 -2.13 -1.70
N LEU A 74 -3.82 -1.24 -1.75
CA LEU A 74 -3.58 -0.23 -0.73
C LEU A 74 -4.00 1.13 -1.28
N LEU A 75 -5.02 1.72 -0.68
CA LEU A 75 -5.46 3.08 -0.98
C LEU A 75 -4.96 4.03 0.12
N LYS A 76 -4.04 4.92 -0.26
CA LYS A 76 -3.51 5.97 0.62
C LYS A 76 -4.56 7.07 0.79
N GLY A 77 -4.85 7.45 2.03
CA GLY A 77 -5.77 8.52 2.39
C GLY A 77 -5.52 9.02 3.81
N ALA A 78 -6.47 9.77 4.37
CA ALA A 78 -6.44 10.11 5.80
C ALA A 78 -6.36 8.83 6.65
N ASP A 79 -7.16 7.82 6.26
CA ASP A 79 -7.02 6.44 6.68
C ASP A 79 -6.51 5.63 5.48
N THR A 80 -5.43 4.90 5.67
CA THR A 80 -4.93 4.01 4.62
C THR A 80 -5.66 2.68 4.69
N VAL A 81 -6.38 2.33 3.62
CA VAL A 81 -7.17 1.10 3.54
C VAL A 81 -6.43 0.05 2.72
N VAL A 82 -6.29 -1.16 3.27
CA VAL A 82 -5.72 -2.32 2.59
C VAL A 82 -6.78 -3.40 2.47
N VAL A 83 -6.96 -3.93 1.25
CA VAL A 83 -7.93 -5.00 0.97
C VAL A 83 -7.30 -6.10 0.12
N ALA A 84 -7.52 -7.35 0.51
CA ALA A 84 -7.15 -8.53 -0.26
C ALA A 84 -8.31 -9.06 -1.12
N LEU A 85 -7.99 -9.87 -2.14
CA LEU A 85 -8.96 -10.53 -2.99
C LEU A 85 -9.96 -11.41 -2.22
N ASP A 86 -9.53 -12.03 -1.12
CA ASP A 86 -10.37 -12.88 -0.26
C ASP A 86 -11.35 -12.09 0.63
N GLY A 87 -11.35 -10.76 0.52
CA GLY A 87 -12.22 -9.84 1.24
C GLY A 87 -11.71 -9.38 2.60
N ARG A 88 -10.56 -9.89 3.08
CA ARG A 88 -9.91 -9.32 4.26
C ARG A 88 -9.62 -7.86 4.01
N ALA A 89 -9.90 -7.03 5.00
CA ALA A 89 -9.71 -5.59 4.91
C ALA A 89 -9.27 -5.01 6.25
N VAL A 90 -8.45 -3.97 6.20
CA VAL A 90 -7.98 -3.25 7.38
C VAL A 90 -7.83 -1.77 7.04
N ALA A 91 -8.16 -0.89 7.99
CA ALA A 91 -7.78 0.51 7.96
C ALA A 91 -6.58 0.73 8.89
N ASN A 92 -5.62 1.51 8.41
CA ASN A 92 -4.49 1.97 9.19
C ASN A 92 -4.66 3.47 9.47
N GLU A 93 -4.92 3.81 10.74
CA GLU A 93 -5.24 5.15 11.21
C GLU A 93 -4.03 5.87 11.83
N ASN A 94 -2.83 5.28 11.75
CA ASN A 94 -1.64 5.82 12.39
C ASN A 94 -0.79 6.74 11.49
N ALA A 95 -1.30 7.08 10.30
CA ALA A 95 -0.61 7.95 9.36
C ALA A 95 -0.71 9.42 9.80
N PRO A 96 0.37 10.05 10.29
CA PRO A 96 0.33 11.46 10.65
C PRO A 96 0.31 12.35 9.40
N THR A 97 -0.21 13.57 9.53
CA THR A 97 -0.36 14.51 8.41
C THR A 97 0.95 14.91 7.73
N ASN A 98 2.09 14.79 8.41
CA ASN A 98 3.42 15.04 7.86
C ASN A 98 3.87 13.99 6.83
N LEU A 99 3.15 12.88 6.66
CA LEU A 99 3.33 11.95 5.55
C LEU A 99 2.86 12.49 4.17
N ALA A 100 2.23 13.66 4.12
CA ALA A 100 1.84 14.30 2.87
C ALA A 100 3.01 15.09 2.24
N THR A 101 4.16 14.44 2.01
CA THR A 101 5.34 15.04 1.36
C THR A 101 5.88 14.16 0.23
N GLY A 102 6.64 14.76 -0.71
CA GLY A 102 7.15 14.06 -1.89
C GLY A 102 8.12 12.92 -1.56
N GLY A 103 8.06 11.82 -2.34
CA GLY A 103 8.92 10.65 -2.20
C GLY A 103 8.55 9.68 -1.08
N ILE A 104 7.56 10.00 -0.28
CA ILE A 104 7.11 9.16 0.85
C ILE A 104 6.45 7.86 0.35
N GLY A 105 5.74 7.93 -0.78
CA GLY A 105 5.15 6.75 -1.42
C GLY A 105 6.21 5.74 -1.85
N ASP A 106 7.31 6.21 -2.42
CA ASP A 106 8.44 5.36 -2.84
C ASP A 106 8.99 4.57 -1.65
N VAL A 107 9.16 5.23 -0.49
CA VAL A 107 9.62 4.56 0.75
C VAL A 107 8.62 3.49 1.21
N LEU A 108 7.31 3.75 1.10
CA LEU A 108 6.29 2.77 1.44
C LEU A 108 6.35 1.55 0.52
N SER A 109 6.43 1.77 -0.79
CA SER A 109 6.48 0.68 -1.78
C SER A 109 7.76 -0.16 -1.66
N GLU A 110 8.91 0.46 -1.38
CA GLU A 110 10.16 -0.23 -1.10
C GLU A 110 10.10 -1.06 0.18
N LEU A 111 9.47 -0.54 1.24
CA LEU A 111 9.28 -1.26 2.50
C LEU A 111 8.40 -2.50 2.32
N ILE A 112 7.28 -2.36 1.60
CA ILE A 112 6.39 -3.46 1.25
C ILE A 112 7.12 -4.50 0.39
N ALA A 113 7.84 -4.06 -0.64
CA ALA A 113 8.66 -4.94 -1.48
C ALA A 113 9.71 -5.71 -0.66
N GLY A 114 10.32 -5.06 0.32
CA GLY A 114 11.25 -5.68 1.26
C GLY A 114 10.63 -6.79 2.11
N PHE A 115 9.38 -6.62 2.59
CA PHE A 115 8.65 -7.65 3.32
C PHE A 115 8.26 -8.82 2.42
N LEU A 116 7.80 -8.53 1.22
CA LEU A 116 7.48 -9.54 0.21
C LEU A 116 8.70 -10.38 -0.18
N ALA A 117 9.86 -9.74 -0.34
CA ALA A 117 11.13 -10.42 -0.63
C ALA A 117 11.58 -11.36 0.50
N GLN A 118 11.13 -11.11 1.74
CA GLN A 118 11.37 -11.98 2.90
C GLN A 118 10.29 -13.08 3.06
N GLY A 119 9.36 -13.21 2.12
CA GLY A 119 8.33 -14.26 2.11
C GLY A 119 7.05 -13.90 2.87
N MET A 120 6.85 -12.64 3.26
CA MET A 120 5.57 -12.20 3.83
C MET A 120 4.49 -12.24 2.73
N VAL A 121 3.28 -12.69 3.06
CA VAL A 121 2.18 -12.69 2.09
C VAL A 121 1.70 -11.27 1.80
N PRO A 122 1.20 -10.99 0.57
CA PRO A 122 0.93 -9.62 0.10
C PRO A 122 0.09 -8.75 1.04
N PHE A 123 -1.04 -9.26 1.53
CA PHE A 123 -1.91 -8.50 2.44
C PHE A 123 -1.22 -8.10 3.74
N GLU A 124 -0.44 -9.01 4.32
CA GLU A 124 0.28 -8.75 5.57
C GLU A 124 1.46 -7.81 5.35
N ALA A 125 2.16 -7.94 4.22
CA ALA A 125 3.25 -7.05 3.84
C ALA A 125 2.76 -5.61 3.64
N ASP A 126 1.62 -5.44 2.99
CA ASP A 126 0.98 -4.16 2.73
C ASP A 126 0.56 -3.47 4.03
N PHE A 127 -0.17 -4.19 4.87
CA PHE A 127 -0.61 -3.67 6.17
C PHE A 127 0.58 -3.35 7.09
N ALA A 128 1.55 -4.26 7.21
CA ALA A 128 2.73 -4.06 8.04
C ALA A 128 3.59 -2.88 7.54
N GLY A 129 3.72 -2.74 6.21
CA GLY A 129 4.41 -1.62 5.57
C GLY A 129 3.75 -0.30 5.90
N ALA A 130 2.43 -0.19 5.68
CA ALA A 130 1.66 1.02 5.98
C ALA A 130 1.74 1.39 7.48
N TRP A 131 1.58 0.41 8.36
CA TRP A 131 1.64 0.64 9.79
C TRP A 131 3.04 1.11 10.23
N LEU A 132 4.10 0.44 9.79
CA LEU A 132 5.48 0.76 10.15
C LEU A 132 5.91 2.13 9.62
N HIS A 133 5.45 2.47 8.43
CA HIS A 133 5.64 3.76 7.79
C HIS A 133 5.03 4.90 8.62
N GLY A 134 3.79 4.72 9.10
CA GLY A 134 3.13 5.67 10.00
C GLY A 134 3.82 5.81 11.35
N VAL A 135 4.28 4.71 11.94
CA VAL A 135 5.06 4.75 13.21
C VAL A 135 6.37 5.52 13.04
N ALA A 136 7.12 5.25 11.96
CA ALA A 136 8.39 5.93 11.70
C ALA A 136 8.20 7.44 11.51
N ALA A 137 7.14 7.83 10.79
CA ALA A 137 6.79 9.24 10.61
C ALA A 137 6.38 9.93 11.90
N SER A 138 5.63 9.23 12.76
CA SER A 138 5.21 9.76 14.07
C SER A 138 6.39 9.91 15.04
N GLU A 139 7.36 8.98 15.03
CA GLU A 139 8.56 9.08 15.85
C GLU A 139 9.47 10.24 15.40
N PHE A 140 9.56 10.53 14.12
CA PHE A 140 10.34 11.65 13.60
C PHE A 140 9.67 13.00 13.91
N GLY A 141 8.36 13.11 13.67
CA GLY A 141 7.59 14.33 13.90
C GLY A 141 7.63 15.33 12.75
N SER A 142 7.51 16.63 13.09
CA SER A 142 7.42 17.72 12.11
C SER A 142 8.70 17.93 11.31
N GLY A 143 8.56 18.29 10.03
CA GLY A 143 9.70 18.54 9.13
C GLY A 143 10.23 17.30 8.43
N LEU A 144 9.49 16.20 8.50
CA LEU A 144 9.80 14.91 7.86
C LEU A 144 10.01 15.07 6.35
N VAL A 145 11.09 14.48 5.84
CA VAL A 145 11.31 14.19 4.42
C VAL A 145 11.53 12.69 4.20
N ALA A 146 11.38 12.21 2.97
CA ALA A 146 11.42 10.77 2.66
C ALA A 146 12.68 10.04 3.21
N GLY A 147 13.84 10.67 3.12
CA GLY A 147 15.10 10.12 3.64
C GLY A 147 15.12 9.89 5.15
N ASP A 148 14.36 10.66 5.90
CA ASP A 148 14.27 10.53 7.36
C ASP A 148 13.54 9.27 7.79
N LEU A 149 12.52 8.85 7.02
CA LEU A 149 11.82 7.59 7.26
C LEU A 149 12.77 6.40 7.22
N ILE A 150 13.62 6.36 6.20
CA ILE A 150 14.59 5.26 6.03
C ILE A 150 15.51 5.20 7.26
N ASN A 151 15.94 6.35 7.75
CA ASN A 151 16.82 6.45 8.94
C ASN A 151 16.09 6.09 10.25
N ALA A 152 14.78 6.33 10.35
CA ALA A 152 13.97 6.02 11.53
C ALA A 152 13.63 4.52 11.64
N LEU A 153 13.43 3.83 10.52
CA LEU A 153 12.99 2.42 10.46
C LEU A 153 13.81 1.47 11.35
N PRO A 154 15.16 1.52 11.39
CA PRO A 154 15.92 0.62 12.27
C PRO A 154 15.62 0.80 13.75
N SER A 155 15.30 2.02 14.20
CA SER A 155 14.91 2.30 15.58
C SER A 155 13.55 1.70 15.90
N VAL A 156 12.56 1.94 15.02
CA VAL A 156 11.20 1.38 15.15
C VAL A 156 11.25 -0.13 15.22
N LEU A 157 11.97 -0.79 14.32
CA LEU A 157 12.11 -2.25 14.28
C LEU A 157 12.77 -2.81 15.56
N ARG A 158 13.76 -2.12 16.12
CA ARG A 158 14.37 -2.53 17.41
C ARG A 158 13.37 -2.43 18.56
N SER A 159 12.56 -1.37 18.61
CA SER A 159 11.55 -1.17 19.66
C SER A 159 10.47 -2.27 19.62
N LEU A 160 10.06 -2.72 18.44
CA LEU A 160 9.12 -3.84 18.26
C LEU A 160 9.68 -5.17 18.78
N LYS A 161 10.96 -5.44 18.51
CA LYS A 161 11.63 -6.66 19.04
C LYS A 161 11.70 -6.69 20.55
N SER A 162 11.98 -5.54 21.18
CA SER A 162 12.03 -5.43 22.63
C SER A 162 10.66 -5.67 23.30
N ARG A 163 9.57 -5.17 22.71
CA ARG A 163 8.20 -5.41 23.19
C ARG A 163 7.83 -6.90 23.19
N LYS A 164 8.23 -7.66 22.17
CA LYS A 164 8.00 -9.12 22.11
C LYS A 164 8.75 -9.90 23.21
N ALA A 165 9.87 -9.39 23.70
CA ALA A 165 10.64 -10.06 24.75
C ALA A 165 9.94 -10.03 26.13
N PHE A 166 9.00 -9.11 26.36
CA PHE A 166 8.25 -8.98 27.63
C PHE A 166 6.85 -9.62 27.58
N SER A 167 6.48 -10.26 26.48
CA SER A 167 5.14 -10.87 26.27
C SER A 167 5.15 -12.39 26.34
N LYS A 168 6.12 -12.98 27.08
CA LYS A 168 6.19 -14.43 27.37
C LYS A 168 5.89 -14.69 28.84
#